data_1d3c92f1c5c0b756989fd3bb2622634f
#
_entry.id   1d3c92f1c5c0b756989fd3bb2622634f
#
_cell.length_a   1.000
_cell.length_b   1.000
_cell.length_c   1.000
_cell.angle_alpha   90.00
_cell.angle_beta   90.00
_cell.angle_gamma   90.00
#
_symmetry.space_group_name_H-M   'P 1'
#
loop_
_entity.id
_entity.type
_entity.pdbx_description
1 polymer ?
#
loop_
_entity_poly.entity_id
_entity_poly.type
_entity_poly.pdbx_seq_one_letter_code
_entity_poly.pdbx_strand_id
1 'polypeptide(L)'
;EYCAIADPVLKEEVEKILFLIRDADKIANFNLMMYDQKMLVPLFVPYPEEVSDKRRRISAGVLEDFWRHQPVDRRKIRTRADEMLGYVSWIYDLNYGSSAAFCLRLNLVDMMFDVLQRFHDDSGLNGKMRRETGDFVRERFGFSPLPQS
;
A
#
# COMPACT_ATOMS: atom_id res chain seq x y z
N GLU A 1 24.41 -7.88 11.19
CA GLU A 1 24.51 -8.00 12.68
C GLU A 1 23.83 -6.79 13.28
N TYR A 2 22.58 -6.97 13.78
CA TYR A 2 21.93 -5.96 14.62
C TYR A 2 22.72 -5.93 15.94
N CYS A 3 23.35 -4.82 16.26
CA CYS A 3 23.88 -4.57 17.59
C CYS A 3 22.75 -4.81 18.59
N ALA A 4 22.88 -5.82 19.44
CA ALA A 4 21.90 -6.09 20.49
C ALA A 4 21.95 -4.92 21.48
N ILE A 5 20.93 -4.04 21.43
CA ILE A 5 20.77 -2.96 22.41
C ILE A 5 20.39 -3.65 23.72
N ALA A 6 21.32 -3.64 24.68
CA ALA A 6 21.13 -4.31 25.97
C ALA A 6 20.17 -3.56 26.91
N ASP A 7 20.04 -2.24 26.75
CA ASP A 7 19.11 -1.42 27.51
C ASP A 7 17.69 -1.51 26.93
N PRO A 8 16.70 -2.06 27.64
CA PRO A 8 15.34 -2.22 27.16
C PRO A 8 14.62 -0.89 26.87
N VAL A 9 14.93 0.17 27.62
CA VAL A 9 14.33 1.50 27.40
C VAL A 9 14.86 2.08 26.10
N LEU A 10 16.17 2.03 25.89
CA LEU A 10 16.79 2.50 24.65
C LEU A 10 16.32 1.70 23.45
N LYS A 11 16.13 0.38 23.62
CA LYS A 11 15.58 -0.50 22.56
C LYS A 11 14.19 -0.05 22.14
N GLU A 12 13.30 0.18 23.11
CA GLU A 12 11.92 0.64 22.85
C GLU A 12 11.90 1.99 22.10
N GLU A 13 12.73 2.94 22.51
CA GLU A 13 12.83 4.25 21.84
C GLU A 13 13.35 4.12 20.41
N VAL A 14 14.35 3.29 20.18
CA VAL A 14 14.90 3.02 18.85
C VAL A 14 13.84 2.34 17.96
N GLU A 15 13.08 1.37 18.49
CA GLU A 15 12.00 0.72 17.74
C GLU A 15 10.89 1.72 17.34
N LYS A 16 10.49 2.62 18.23
CA LYS A 16 9.54 3.71 17.90
C LYS A 16 10.04 4.58 16.75
N ILE A 17 11.30 4.98 16.80
CA ILE A 17 11.90 5.80 15.73
C ILE A 17 11.94 5.02 14.41
N LEU A 18 12.34 3.75 14.43
CA LEU A 18 12.39 2.92 13.23
C LEU A 18 11.00 2.74 12.60
N PHE A 19 9.96 2.52 13.41
CA PHE A 19 8.60 2.44 12.91
C PHE A 19 8.11 3.76 12.31
N LEU A 20 8.46 4.89 12.92
CA LEU A 20 8.14 6.21 12.38
C LEU A 20 8.82 6.45 11.02
N ILE A 21 10.09 6.10 10.90
CA ILE A 21 10.84 6.20 9.64
C ILE A 21 10.22 5.30 8.57
N ARG A 22 9.84 4.08 8.90
CA ARG A 22 9.17 3.16 7.97
C ARG A 22 7.84 3.70 7.47
N ASP A 23 7.04 4.27 8.35
CA ASP A 23 5.76 4.89 7.97
C ASP A 23 5.99 6.12 7.08
N ALA A 24 6.94 6.97 7.44
CA ALA A 24 7.29 8.17 6.66
C ALA A 24 7.77 7.80 5.25
N ASP A 25 8.60 6.76 5.11
CA ASP A 25 9.06 6.26 3.81
C ASP A 25 7.90 5.78 2.94
N LYS A 26 6.97 4.99 3.49
CA LYS A 26 5.77 4.55 2.76
C LYS A 26 4.92 5.72 2.30
N ILE A 27 4.65 6.68 3.19
CA ILE A 27 3.86 7.87 2.88
C ILE A 27 4.54 8.74 1.82
N ALA A 28 5.85 8.91 1.90
CA ALA A 28 6.61 9.63 0.89
C ALA A 28 6.51 8.94 -0.48
N ASN A 29 6.61 7.62 -0.52
CA ASN A 29 6.45 6.85 -1.74
C ASN A 29 5.02 6.92 -2.30
N PHE A 30 3.98 6.86 -1.46
CA PHE A 30 2.60 7.10 -1.89
C PHE A 30 2.45 8.47 -2.53
N ASN A 31 3.00 9.50 -1.89
CA ASN A 31 2.94 10.87 -2.39
C ASN A 31 3.66 11.02 -3.75
N LEU A 32 4.86 10.44 -3.88
CA LEU A 32 5.61 10.43 -5.14
C LEU A 32 4.83 9.73 -6.26
N MET A 33 4.21 8.57 -5.99
CA MET A 33 3.42 7.85 -6.97
C MET A 33 2.18 8.64 -7.43
N MET A 34 1.58 9.42 -6.55
CA MET A 34 0.36 10.18 -6.85
C MET A 34 0.64 11.48 -7.58
N TYR A 35 1.71 12.18 -7.24
CA TYR A 35 2.00 13.52 -7.77
C TYR A 35 3.07 13.54 -8.87
N ASP A 36 4.01 12.61 -8.86
CA ASP A 36 4.99 12.48 -9.93
C ASP A 36 4.63 11.31 -10.85
N GLN A 37 3.88 11.62 -11.91
CA GLN A 37 3.49 10.62 -12.92
C GLN A 37 4.69 9.90 -13.57
N LYS A 38 5.91 10.40 -13.40
CA LYS A 38 7.14 9.74 -13.85
C LYS A 38 7.43 8.46 -13.08
N MET A 39 6.91 8.33 -11.85
CA MET A 39 6.99 7.11 -11.05
C MET A 39 6.08 5.99 -11.57
N LEU A 40 5.24 6.26 -12.57
CA LEU A 40 4.55 5.19 -13.31
C LEU A 40 5.48 4.42 -14.26
N VAL A 41 6.75 4.84 -14.36
CA VAL A 41 7.81 4.02 -14.97
C VAL A 41 8.09 2.85 -14.04
N PRO A 42 8.13 1.60 -14.53
CA PRO A 42 8.46 0.44 -13.71
C PRO A 42 9.77 0.68 -12.96
N LEU A 43 9.73 0.68 -11.63
CA LEU A 43 10.93 0.71 -10.80
C LEU A 43 11.73 -0.60 -10.96
N PHE A 44 11.11 -1.60 -11.52
CA PHE A 44 11.64 -2.92 -11.75
C PHE A 44 11.44 -3.31 -13.22
N VAL A 45 12.26 -4.21 -13.69
CA VAL A 45 12.32 -4.75 -15.05
C VAL A 45 10.96 -4.71 -15.77
N PRO A 46 10.91 -4.24 -17.04
CA PRO A 46 9.67 -4.25 -17.79
C PRO A 46 9.08 -5.66 -17.75
N TYR A 47 7.83 -5.77 -17.33
CA TYR A 47 7.14 -7.05 -17.28
C TYR A 47 7.01 -7.57 -18.72
N PRO A 48 7.66 -8.69 -19.09
CA PRO A 48 7.66 -9.19 -20.48
C PRO A 48 6.25 -9.50 -20.98
N GLU A 49 5.32 -9.50 -20.06
CA GLU A 49 3.94 -9.93 -20.25
C GLU A 49 2.95 -8.80 -20.54
N GLU A 50 3.37 -7.54 -20.43
CA GLU A 50 2.51 -6.37 -20.67
C GLU A 50 2.14 -6.13 -22.14
N VAL A 51 2.69 -6.91 -23.05
CA VAL A 51 2.54 -6.72 -24.49
C VAL A 51 1.17 -7.18 -25.03
N SER A 52 0.34 -7.85 -24.24
CA SER A 52 -0.99 -8.25 -24.68
C SER A 52 -2.09 -7.73 -23.75
N ASP A 53 -3.10 -7.07 -24.31
CA ASP A 53 -4.32 -6.57 -23.67
C ASP A 53 -5.09 -7.57 -22.79
N LYS A 54 -4.71 -8.84 -22.82
CA LYS A 54 -5.35 -9.91 -22.04
C LYS A 54 -4.86 -10.02 -20.60
N ARG A 55 -3.92 -9.19 -20.15
CA ARG A 55 -3.20 -9.40 -18.89
C ARG A 55 -3.33 -8.27 -17.86
N ARG A 56 -4.34 -7.45 -17.98
CA ARG A 56 -4.72 -6.49 -16.94
C ARG A 56 -5.40 -7.18 -15.75
N ARG A 57 -4.81 -8.27 -15.29
CA ARG A 57 -5.32 -9.05 -14.17
C ARG A 57 -4.32 -9.05 -13.03
N ILE A 58 -4.86 -8.98 -11.83
CA ILE A 58 -4.08 -9.18 -10.61
C ILE A 58 -3.89 -10.67 -10.39
N SER A 59 -2.65 -11.07 -10.08
CA SER A 59 -2.28 -12.45 -9.80
C SER A 59 -2.95 -12.96 -8.52
N ALA A 60 -3.38 -14.23 -8.52
CA ALA A 60 -4.09 -14.82 -7.39
C ALA A 60 -3.32 -14.73 -6.07
N GLY A 61 -1.99 -14.97 -6.11
CA GLY A 61 -1.16 -14.88 -4.91
C GLY A 61 -1.02 -13.45 -4.35
N VAL A 62 -1.12 -12.43 -5.21
CA VAL A 62 -1.14 -11.02 -4.81
C VAL A 62 -2.47 -10.67 -4.14
N LEU A 63 -3.58 -11.13 -4.72
CA LEU A 63 -4.91 -10.99 -4.10
C LEU A 63 -5.00 -11.70 -2.75
N GLU A 64 -4.39 -12.87 -2.62
CA GLU A 64 -4.34 -13.60 -1.36
C GLU A 64 -3.67 -12.80 -0.25
N ASP A 65 -2.49 -12.22 -0.50
CA ASP A 65 -1.80 -11.38 0.47
C ASP A 65 -2.65 -10.15 0.82
N PHE A 66 -3.23 -9.50 -0.19
CA PHE A 66 -4.09 -8.34 -0.01
C PHE A 66 -5.29 -8.62 0.91
N TRP A 67 -6.04 -9.72 0.66
CA TRP A 67 -7.20 -10.09 1.47
C TRP A 67 -6.85 -10.56 2.89
N ARG A 68 -5.58 -10.93 3.11
CA ARG A 68 -5.05 -11.19 4.45
C ARG A 68 -4.58 -9.93 5.17
N HIS A 69 -4.78 -8.76 4.59
CA HIS A 69 -4.28 -7.47 5.10
C HIS A 69 -2.77 -7.49 5.35
N GLN A 70 -2.04 -8.03 4.40
CA GLN A 70 -0.58 -8.13 4.46
C GLN A 70 0.06 -7.39 3.29
N PRO A 71 1.27 -6.83 3.48
CA PRO A 71 2.06 -6.34 2.37
C PRO A 71 2.30 -7.46 1.35
N VAL A 72 2.08 -7.15 0.08
CA VAL A 72 2.28 -8.11 -1.01
C VAL A 72 3.74 -8.53 -1.10
N ASP A 73 3.98 -9.84 -1.16
CA ASP A 73 5.31 -10.39 -1.41
C ASP A 73 5.77 -10.05 -2.83
N ARG A 74 6.86 -9.30 -2.95
CA ARG A 74 7.45 -8.89 -4.24
C ARG A 74 7.69 -10.06 -5.19
N ARG A 75 7.97 -11.24 -4.68
CA ARG A 75 8.18 -12.45 -5.47
C ARG A 75 6.93 -12.93 -6.20
N LYS A 76 5.74 -12.47 -5.79
CA LYS A 76 4.45 -12.80 -6.40
C LYS A 76 4.05 -11.82 -7.52
N ILE A 77 4.70 -10.67 -7.61
CA ILE A 77 4.40 -9.61 -8.59
C ILE A 77 4.79 -10.09 -10.00
N ARG A 78 3.84 -10.08 -10.92
CA ARG A 78 3.98 -10.52 -12.32
C ARG A 78 3.46 -9.49 -13.32
N THR A 79 2.65 -8.55 -12.89
CA THR A 79 2.01 -7.55 -13.74
C THR A 79 2.12 -6.17 -13.12
N ARG A 80 1.83 -5.13 -13.93
CA ARG A 80 1.75 -3.76 -13.44
C ARG A 80 0.62 -3.58 -12.42
N ALA A 81 -0.51 -4.26 -12.62
CA ALA A 81 -1.60 -4.26 -11.65
C ALA A 81 -1.18 -4.89 -10.32
N ASP A 82 -0.38 -5.97 -10.35
CA ASP A 82 0.20 -6.57 -9.14
C ASP A 82 1.09 -5.58 -8.40
N GLU A 83 1.95 -4.88 -9.13
CA GLU A 83 2.86 -3.88 -8.55
C GLU A 83 2.08 -2.75 -7.89
N MET A 84 1.06 -2.21 -8.56
CA MET A 84 0.22 -1.15 -8.01
C MET A 84 -0.55 -1.60 -6.77
N LEU A 85 -1.11 -2.81 -6.77
CA LEU A 85 -1.75 -3.36 -5.58
C LEU A 85 -0.74 -3.65 -4.46
N GLY A 86 0.49 -4.01 -4.83
CA GLY A 86 1.61 -4.13 -3.90
C GLY A 86 1.85 -2.83 -3.13
N TYR A 87 1.86 -1.69 -3.82
CA TYR A 87 1.97 -0.38 -3.16
C TYR A 87 0.76 -0.07 -2.27
N VAL A 88 -0.46 -0.32 -2.74
CA VAL A 88 -1.67 -0.14 -1.91
C VAL A 88 -1.56 -0.95 -0.62
N SER A 89 -1.05 -2.18 -0.70
CA SER A 89 -0.95 -3.08 0.46
C SER A 89 0.00 -2.59 1.57
N TRP A 90 0.86 -1.61 1.29
CA TRP A 90 1.72 -1.02 2.32
C TRP A 90 0.93 -0.27 3.40
N ILE A 91 -0.33 0.10 3.14
CA ILE A 91 -1.22 0.69 4.13
C ILE A 91 -1.46 -0.27 5.31
N TYR A 92 -1.44 -1.58 5.04
CA TYR A 92 -1.63 -2.62 6.06
C TYR A 92 -0.45 -2.76 7.03
N ASP A 93 0.72 -2.24 6.65
CA ASP A 93 1.95 -2.27 7.44
C ASP A 93 2.31 -0.88 8.03
N LEU A 94 1.35 0.05 8.11
CA LEU A 94 1.52 1.28 8.87
C LEU A 94 1.49 0.98 10.38
N ASN A 95 2.36 1.64 11.12
CA ASN A 95 2.53 1.38 12.55
C ASN A 95 1.74 2.37 13.43
N TYR A 96 1.60 3.62 12.98
CA TYR A 96 1.00 4.69 13.77
C TYR A 96 -0.34 5.17 13.21
N GLY A 97 -1.30 5.43 14.12
CA GLY A 97 -2.58 6.02 13.75
C GLY A 97 -2.46 7.41 13.11
N SER A 98 -1.46 8.21 13.52
CA SER A 98 -1.15 9.49 12.88
C SER A 98 -0.74 9.35 11.42
N SER A 99 0.03 8.31 11.08
CA SER A 99 0.41 7.98 9.71
C SER A 99 -0.81 7.60 8.87
N ALA A 100 -1.68 6.76 9.42
CA ALA A 100 -2.92 6.35 8.77
C ALA A 100 -3.89 7.54 8.60
N ALA A 101 -4.06 8.39 9.63
CA ALA A 101 -4.86 9.61 9.56
C ALA A 101 -4.36 10.57 8.48
N PHE A 102 -3.04 10.68 8.33
CA PHE A 102 -2.44 11.49 7.28
C PHE A 102 -2.78 10.96 5.88
N CYS A 103 -2.69 9.64 5.67
CA CYS A 103 -3.08 9.00 4.41
C CYS A 103 -4.56 9.24 4.08
N LEU A 104 -5.46 9.12 5.07
CA LEU A 104 -6.88 9.39 4.88
C LEU A 104 -7.15 10.86 4.55
N ARG A 105 -6.54 11.79 5.30
CA ARG A 105 -6.71 13.24 5.10
C ARG A 105 -6.27 13.71 3.71
N LEU A 106 -5.21 13.13 3.17
CA LEU A 106 -4.73 13.42 1.83
C LEU A 106 -5.40 12.57 0.74
N ASN A 107 -6.38 11.75 1.10
CA ASN A 107 -7.10 10.87 0.18
C ASN A 107 -6.17 9.92 -0.61
N LEU A 108 -5.02 9.55 -0.03
CA LEU A 108 -4.00 8.76 -0.74
C LEU A 108 -4.50 7.38 -1.11
N VAL A 109 -5.33 6.75 -0.27
CA VAL A 109 -5.90 5.41 -0.55
C VAL A 109 -6.74 5.45 -1.82
N ASP A 110 -7.67 6.39 -1.93
CA ASP A 110 -8.54 6.51 -3.10
C ASP A 110 -7.74 6.82 -4.36
N MET A 111 -6.77 7.75 -4.26
CA MET A 111 -5.89 8.10 -5.37
C MET A 111 -5.08 6.88 -5.86
N MET A 112 -4.59 6.03 -4.97
CA MET A 112 -3.88 4.80 -5.35
C MET A 112 -4.79 3.82 -6.10
N PHE A 113 -6.05 3.67 -5.68
CA PHE A 113 -7.01 2.85 -6.41
C PHE A 113 -7.41 3.45 -7.76
N ASP A 114 -7.47 4.77 -7.90
CA ASP A 114 -7.68 5.42 -9.19
C ASP A 114 -6.52 5.17 -10.16
N VAL A 115 -5.30 5.10 -9.64
CA VAL A 115 -4.13 4.68 -10.45
C VAL A 115 -4.19 3.21 -10.79
N LEU A 116 -4.50 2.33 -9.83
CA LEU A 116 -4.67 0.88 -10.06
C LEU A 116 -5.68 0.60 -11.17
N GLN A 117 -6.78 1.35 -11.22
CA GLN A 117 -7.83 1.19 -12.23
C GLN A 117 -7.33 1.41 -13.67
N ARG A 118 -6.21 2.12 -13.86
CA ARG A 118 -5.57 2.28 -15.18
C ARG A 118 -4.89 1.00 -15.66
N PHE A 119 -4.59 0.08 -14.77
CA PHE A 119 -3.86 -1.17 -15.02
C PHE A 119 -4.72 -2.42 -14.78
N HIS A 120 -5.91 -2.27 -14.20
CA HIS A 120 -6.81 -3.36 -13.86
C HIS A 120 -8.25 -3.00 -14.21
N ASP A 121 -8.84 -3.75 -15.14
CA ASP A 121 -10.13 -3.39 -15.75
C ASP A 121 -11.36 -3.82 -14.93
N ASP A 122 -11.21 -4.65 -13.89
CA ASP A 122 -12.32 -5.09 -13.04
C ASP A 122 -12.67 -3.99 -12.01
N SER A 123 -13.58 -3.10 -12.42
CA SER A 123 -14.05 -2.01 -11.56
C SER A 123 -14.80 -2.51 -10.31
N GLY A 124 -15.48 -3.65 -10.40
CA GLY A 124 -16.19 -4.29 -9.28
C GLY A 124 -15.21 -4.75 -8.20
N LEU A 125 -14.16 -5.46 -8.61
CA LEU A 125 -13.10 -5.90 -7.69
C LEU A 125 -12.32 -4.71 -7.13
N ASN A 126 -11.98 -3.72 -7.96
CA ASN A 126 -11.30 -2.50 -7.51
C ASN A 126 -12.13 -1.75 -6.45
N GLY A 127 -13.44 -1.61 -6.67
CA GLY A 127 -14.34 -0.98 -5.70
C GLY A 127 -14.46 -1.77 -4.38
N LYS A 128 -14.44 -3.11 -4.44
CA LYS A 128 -14.44 -3.96 -3.25
C LYS A 128 -13.14 -3.78 -2.46
N MET A 129 -11.98 -3.84 -3.13
CA MET A 129 -10.68 -3.68 -2.51
C MET A 129 -10.52 -2.28 -1.86
N ARG A 130 -11.00 -1.23 -2.54
CA ARG A 130 -10.99 0.15 -2.02
C ARG A 130 -11.77 0.25 -0.70
N ARG A 131 -12.98 -0.27 -0.65
CA ARG A 131 -13.80 -0.27 0.58
C ARG A 131 -13.10 -1.05 1.70
N GLU A 132 -12.65 -2.27 1.41
CA GLU A 132 -11.95 -3.12 2.37
C GLU A 132 -10.75 -2.40 2.99
N THR A 133 -9.92 -1.74 2.16
CA THR A 133 -8.76 -0.99 2.66
C THR A 133 -9.19 0.16 3.56
N GLY A 134 -10.21 0.92 3.17
CA GLY A 134 -10.73 2.02 3.96
C GLY A 134 -11.30 1.56 5.30
N ASP A 135 -12.04 0.47 5.29
CA ASP A 135 -12.65 -0.12 6.51
C ASP A 135 -11.56 -0.66 7.44
N PHE A 136 -10.60 -1.42 6.93
CA PHE A 136 -9.45 -1.89 7.70
C PHE A 136 -8.71 -0.74 8.41
N VAL A 137 -8.41 0.34 7.70
CA VAL A 137 -7.68 1.48 8.29
C VAL A 137 -8.50 2.11 9.42
N ARG A 138 -9.81 2.29 9.23
CA ARG A 138 -10.69 2.84 10.25
C ARG A 138 -10.78 1.94 11.48
N GLU A 139 -10.99 0.65 11.28
CA GLU A 139 -11.09 -0.32 12.37
C GLU A 139 -9.79 -0.43 13.15
N ARG A 140 -8.67 -0.61 12.46
CA ARG A 140 -7.36 -0.80 13.11
C ARG A 140 -6.92 0.39 13.95
N PHE A 141 -7.20 1.62 13.50
CA PHE A 141 -6.74 2.84 14.15
C PHE A 141 -7.84 3.59 14.89
N GLY A 142 -9.06 3.05 14.95
CA GLY A 142 -10.17 3.62 15.72
C GLY A 142 -10.74 4.92 15.14
N PHE A 143 -10.70 5.12 13.82
CA PHE A 143 -11.27 6.30 13.20
C PHE A 143 -12.77 6.16 13.02
N SER A 144 -13.53 7.15 13.48
CA SER A 144 -14.97 7.23 13.20
C SER A 144 -15.23 7.34 11.69
N PRO A 145 -16.31 6.72 11.17
CA PRO A 145 -16.71 6.93 9.79
C PRO A 145 -16.87 8.44 9.51
N LEU A 146 -16.42 8.90 8.35
CA LEU A 146 -16.72 10.26 7.92
C LEU A 146 -18.24 10.39 7.79
N PRO A 147 -18.84 11.50 8.25
CA PRO A 147 -20.27 11.74 8.01
C PRO A 147 -20.53 11.68 6.51
N GLN A 148 -21.47 10.82 6.10
CA GLN A 148 -21.91 10.76 4.71
C GLN A 148 -22.58 12.10 4.38
N SER A 149 -21.97 12.85 3.49
CA SER A 149 -22.51 14.09 2.94
C SER A 149 -23.54 13.81 1.85
#